data_37a9f2aaddcb8e241c7abe415a913e13
#
_entry.id   37a9f2aaddcb8e241c7abe415a913e13
#
_cell.length_a   1.000
_cell.length_b   1.000
_cell.length_c   1.000
_cell.angle_alpha   90.00
_cell.angle_beta   90.00
_cell.angle_gamma   90.00
#
_symmetry.space_group_name_H-M   'P 1'
#
loop_
_entity.id
_entity.type
_entity.pdbx_description
1 polymer ?
#
loop_
_entity_poly.entity_id
_entity_poly.type
_entity_poly.pdbx_seq_one_letter_code
_entity_poly.pdbx_strand_id
1 'polypeptide(L)'
;MTTKLLKNFLLCGAAMLSVAQMQGMALEQAGTNVSYGEHPTAVADNQTGELVNGQLWLATDGEHINAHGGNIIKYGDTYYWYGENRPNRGFTTEMGVSVYSSKDLKSWKNEGVALSVSEEAGSDIERGCIMERPKVVYNKKTKKFVMLFHLELKGRGYEAARVAFAESKSPVGPFRFIRSTRVNAGIWPFDMDKKAQEVAQQTDAAAWKDWWSKEWRVEVEKGMYLWRDFKGGQMSRDMTVFIDDDGKAYHITSSQENLTLLVSELTDDFLDFTGKYNVIAPGGQNEAPCIMKRNGTYWLICSGCTGWAPNEARMFTAQSIWGPWKQLPSPFVGEATGYQNMPANKTFGAQGTYILDGVFDKPIFMADIWNPRHLSQSLHLWLPIDFNAEGVPVIRWVDKW
;
A
#
# COMPACT_ATOMS: atom_id res chain seq x y z
N MET A 1 15.76 17.66 -51.64
CA MET A 1 14.88 16.55 -51.19
C MET A 1 15.39 16.01 -49.82
N THR A 2 15.67 16.89 -48.85
CA THR A 2 16.33 16.51 -47.59
C THR A 2 15.99 17.47 -46.44
N THR A 3 14.75 17.95 -46.33
CA THR A 3 14.39 18.88 -45.23
C THR A 3 12.97 18.63 -44.66
N LYS A 4 12.33 17.51 -45.00
CA LYS A 4 10.99 17.18 -44.53
C LYS A 4 10.91 15.96 -43.56
N LEU A 5 12.02 15.27 -43.32
CA LEU A 5 12.06 14.08 -42.45
C LEU A 5 12.52 14.35 -41.00
N LEU A 6 12.98 15.56 -40.69
CA LEU A 6 13.44 15.90 -39.32
C LEU A 6 12.37 16.58 -38.42
N LYS A 7 11.18 16.88 -38.94
CA LYS A 7 10.12 17.54 -38.16
C LYS A 7 9.13 16.59 -37.49
N ASN A 8 9.13 15.30 -37.83
CA ASN A 8 8.21 14.34 -37.23
C ASN A 8 8.78 13.52 -36.08
N PHE A 9 10.04 13.75 -35.67
CA PHE A 9 10.64 13.08 -34.49
C PHE A 9 10.67 13.94 -33.22
N LEU A 10 10.24 15.19 -33.31
CA LEU A 10 10.24 16.14 -32.17
C LEU A 10 8.84 16.38 -31.54
N LEU A 11 7.80 15.67 -31.98
CA LEU A 11 6.43 15.85 -31.49
C LEU A 11 5.89 14.66 -30.68
N CYS A 12 6.66 13.59 -30.49
CA CYS A 12 6.29 12.47 -29.62
C CYS A 12 7.01 12.45 -28.25
N GLY A 13 7.81 13.47 -27.94
CA GLY A 13 8.58 13.54 -26.69
C GLY A 13 7.97 14.41 -25.58
N ALA A 14 6.77 14.94 -25.76
CA ALA A 14 6.21 15.94 -24.84
C ALA A 14 4.83 15.55 -24.26
N ALA A 15 4.65 14.29 -23.85
CA ALA A 15 3.46 13.95 -23.07
C ALA A 15 3.64 12.58 -22.41
N MET A 16 4.33 12.50 -21.31
CA MET A 16 4.06 11.59 -20.17
C MET A 16 4.99 11.99 -19.03
N LEU A 17 4.72 13.13 -18.42
CA LEU A 17 5.16 13.35 -17.06
C LEU A 17 4.41 12.30 -16.21
N SER A 18 5.13 11.40 -15.55
CA SER A 18 4.53 10.44 -14.64
C SER A 18 3.76 11.18 -13.55
N VAL A 19 2.72 10.57 -12.99
CA VAL A 19 1.97 11.15 -11.84
C VAL A 19 2.91 11.53 -10.70
N ALA A 20 4.03 10.81 -10.52
CA ALA A 20 5.09 11.18 -9.58
C ALA A 20 5.77 12.51 -9.94
N GLN A 21 5.99 12.80 -11.23
CA GLN A 21 6.51 14.09 -11.68
C GLN A 21 5.44 15.19 -11.59
N MET A 22 4.16 14.86 -11.85
CA MET A 22 3.04 15.80 -11.66
C MET A 22 2.76 16.06 -10.18
N GLN A 23 2.91 15.08 -9.31
CA GLN A 23 2.85 15.26 -7.85
C GLN A 23 4.02 16.10 -7.34
N GLY A 24 5.23 15.93 -7.89
CA GLY A 24 6.37 16.81 -7.62
C GLY A 24 6.13 18.26 -8.03
N MET A 25 5.55 18.49 -9.22
CA MET A 25 5.21 19.82 -9.71
C MET A 25 4.03 20.46 -8.94
N ALA A 26 3.04 19.69 -8.51
CA ALA A 26 1.95 20.18 -7.66
C ALA A 26 2.43 20.55 -6.25
N LEU A 27 3.45 19.87 -5.73
CA LEU A 27 4.11 20.19 -4.46
C LEU A 27 4.97 21.47 -4.56
N GLU A 28 5.62 21.70 -5.69
CA GLU A 28 6.33 22.97 -5.95
C GLU A 28 5.39 24.17 -6.08
N GLN A 29 4.22 24.00 -6.68
CA GLN A 29 3.23 25.07 -6.82
C GLN A 29 2.43 25.33 -5.53
N ALA A 30 2.31 24.37 -4.63
CA ALA A 30 1.57 24.52 -3.37
C ALA A 30 2.36 25.28 -2.28
N GLY A 31 3.63 25.59 -2.49
CA GLY A 31 4.43 26.41 -1.57
C GLY A 31 4.56 25.85 -0.16
N THR A 32 4.28 24.58 0.05
CA THR A 32 4.46 23.94 1.34
C THR A 32 5.89 23.43 1.47
N ASN A 33 6.79 24.31 1.91
CA ASN A 33 8.02 23.91 2.59
C ASN A 33 7.61 23.15 3.87
N VAL A 34 7.25 21.89 3.76
CA VAL A 34 7.23 21.01 4.92
C VAL A 34 8.70 20.80 5.25
N SER A 35 9.18 21.54 6.24
CA SER A 35 10.45 21.27 6.87
C SER A 35 10.33 19.89 7.53
N TYR A 36 10.81 18.85 6.86
CA TYR A 36 11.08 17.58 7.53
C TYR A 36 12.22 17.89 8.52
N GLY A 37 11.87 18.06 9.80
CA GLY A 37 12.85 18.21 10.87
C GLY A 37 13.85 17.05 10.83
N GLU A 38 15.02 17.24 11.41
CA GLU A 38 15.94 16.13 11.61
C GLU A 38 15.23 15.07 12.44
N HIS A 39 15.23 13.80 11.97
CA HIS A 39 14.71 12.72 12.77
C HIS A 39 15.53 12.62 14.05
N PRO A 40 14.89 12.49 15.22
CA PRO A 40 15.61 12.32 16.45
C PRO A 40 16.50 11.09 16.35
N THR A 41 17.77 11.26 16.65
CA THR A 41 18.73 10.18 16.88
C THR A 41 18.50 9.50 18.25
N ALA A 42 17.42 9.85 18.94
CA ALA A 42 17.08 9.25 20.21
C ALA A 42 16.69 7.79 19.98
N VAL A 43 17.59 6.90 20.34
CA VAL A 43 17.33 5.47 20.42
C VAL A 43 16.32 5.26 21.54
N ALA A 44 15.18 4.64 21.24
CA ALA A 44 14.30 4.17 22.30
C ALA A 44 15.09 3.28 23.24
N ASP A 45 14.94 3.47 24.54
CA ASP A 45 15.48 2.55 25.52
C ASP A 45 14.67 1.24 25.52
N ASN A 46 14.90 0.40 24.49
CA ASN A 46 14.23 -0.89 24.35
C ASN A 46 14.58 -1.88 25.49
N GLN A 47 15.46 -1.49 26.42
CA GLN A 47 15.72 -2.28 27.63
C GLN A 47 14.49 -2.37 28.52
N THR A 48 13.50 -1.48 28.36
CA THR A 48 12.26 -1.49 29.14
C THR A 48 11.19 -2.42 28.54
N GLY A 49 11.37 -2.96 27.32
CA GLY A 49 10.37 -3.76 26.62
C GLY A 49 9.13 -2.96 26.17
N GLU A 50 9.22 -1.65 26.12
CA GLU A 50 8.18 -0.76 25.60
C GLU A 50 8.58 -0.19 24.25
N LEU A 51 7.67 -0.22 23.28
CA LEU A 51 7.85 0.42 21.98
C LEU A 51 7.23 1.82 22.03
N VAL A 52 8.06 2.85 21.87
CA VAL A 52 7.62 4.24 21.91
C VAL A 52 7.32 4.74 20.52
N ASN A 53 6.08 5.17 20.27
CA ASN A 53 5.65 5.70 18.98
C ASN A 53 6.41 6.98 18.62
N GLY A 54 6.84 7.09 17.37
CA GLY A 54 7.63 8.23 16.90
C GLY A 54 9.12 8.19 17.27
N GLN A 55 9.63 7.04 17.72
CA GLN A 55 11.05 6.77 17.96
C GLN A 55 11.54 5.59 17.13
N LEU A 56 12.87 5.42 17.05
CA LEU A 56 13.47 4.23 16.44
C LEU A 56 13.18 3.00 17.30
N TRP A 57 12.65 1.95 16.69
CA TRP A 57 12.46 0.66 17.35
C TRP A 57 13.60 -0.27 16.98
N LEU A 58 14.31 -0.79 17.97
CA LEU A 58 15.45 -1.65 17.77
C LEU A 58 15.05 -3.13 17.85
N ALA A 59 15.60 -3.91 16.96
CA ALA A 59 15.58 -5.37 17.07
C ALA A 59 16.58 -5.85 18.14
N THR A 60 16.56 -7.13 18.45
CA THR A 60 17.43 -7.72 19.50
C THR A 60 18.92 -7.69 19.16
N ASP A 61 19.28 -7.42 17.90
CA ASP A 61 20.66 -7.21 17.44
C ASP A 61 21.12 -5.74 17.61
N GLY A 62 20.24 -4.85 18.09
CA GLY A 62 20.53 -3.43 18.31
C GLY A 62 20.34 -2.55 17.08
N GLU A 63 19.96 -3.13 15.94
CA GLU A 63 19.71 -2.38 14.70
C GLU A 63 18.23 -1.95 14.63
N HIS A 64 17.97 -0.85 13.92
CA HIS A 64 16.62 -0.38 13.68
C HIS A 64 15.82 -1.39 12.83
N ILE A 65 14.57 -1.62 13.23
CA ILE A 65 13.65 -2.50 12.49
C ILE A 65 13.33 -1.88 11.13
N ASN A 66 13.88 -2.46 10.06
CA ASN A 66 13.68 -2.03 8.68
C ASN A 66 12.64 -2.94 8.00
N ALA A 67 11.38 -2.78 8.38
CA ALA A 67 10.25 -3.58 7.89
C ALA A 67 9.03 -2.69 7.63
N HIS A 68 9.14 -1.82 6.61
CA HIS A 68 8.14 -0.79 6.32
C HIS A 68 7.04 -1.30 5.39
N GLY A 69 5.87 -0.64 5.38
CA GLY A 69 4.76 -0.93 4.47
C GLY A 69 4.15 -2.34 4.59
N GLY A 70 4.56 -3.12 5.57
CA GLY A 70 4.30 -4.55 5.63
C GLY A 70 3.13 -4.99 6.50
N ASN A 71 3.20 -6.24 7.00
CA ASN A 71 2.22 -6.79 7.92
C ASN A 71 2.83 -7.77 8.91
N ILE A 72 2.05 -8.12 9.93
CA ILE A 72 2.36 -9.18 10.90
C ILE A 72 1.40 -10.33 10.72
N ILE A 73 1.93 -11.56 10.78
CA ILE A 73 1.13 -12.78 10.91
C ILE A 73 1.51 -13.53 12.17
N LYS A 74 0.58 -14.31 12.72
CA LYS A 74 0.85 -15.29 13.77
C LYS A 74 0.89 -16.68 13.15
N TYR A 75 1.96 -17.43 13.40
CA TYR A 75 2.07 -18.83 13.03
C TYR A 75 2.63 -19.65 14.19
N GLY A 76 1.84 -20.61 14.66
CA GLY A 76 2.11 -21.27 15.93
C GLY A 76 2.04 -20.26 17.10
N ASP A 77 3.09 -20.21 17.88
CA ASP A 77 3.27 -19.32 19.04
C ASP A 77 4.14 -18.09 18.71
N THR A 78 4.45 -17.86 17.43
CA THR A 78 5.38 -16.82 16.98
C THR A 78 4.69 -15.85 16.05
N TYR A 79 5.00 -14.58 16.21
CA TYR A 79 4.62 -13.50 15.30
C TYR A 79 5.77 -13.25 14.32
N TYR A 80 5.43 -13.02 13.06
CA TYR A 80 6.38 -12.70 12.00
C TYR A 80 5.97 -11.38 11.35
N TRP A 81 6.85 -10.39 11.44
CA TRP A 81 6.68 -9.08 10.84
C TRP A 81 7.49 -9.00 9.57
N TYR A 82 6.80 -8.79 8.46
CA TYR A 82 7.41 -8.58 7.13
C TYR A 82 7.26 -7.13 6.75
N GLY A 83 8.23 -6.62 6.01
CA GLY A 83 8.17 -5.28 5.46
C GLY A 83 9.27 -5.01 4.46
N GLU A 84 9.18 -3.88 3.80
CA GLU A 84 10.16 -3.41 2.86
C GLU A 84 11.52 -3.25 3.55
N ASN A 85 12.53 -3.95 3.03
CA ASN A 85 13.91 -3.72 3.39
C ASN A 85 14.43 -2.56 2.55
N ARG A 86 14.43 -1.37 3.13
CA ARG A 86 14.85 -0.16 2.44
C ARG A 86 16.36 0.06 2.58
N PRO A 87 17.08 0.39 1.50
CA PRO A 87 18.50 0.70 1.59
C PRO A 87 18.74 2.04 2.29
N ASN A 88 19.91 2.21 2.85
CA ASN A 88 20.32 3.45 3.51
C ASN A 88 20.46 4.64 2.55
N ARG A 89 20.63 4.38 1.24
CA ARG A 89 20.75 5.42 0.21
C ARG A 89 20.06 4.97 -1.07
N GLY A 90 19.26 5.90 -1.63
CA GLY A 90 18.58 5.70 -2.91
C GLY A 90 17.34 4.83 -2.85
N PHE A 91 16.60 4.81 -3.94
CA PHE A 91 15.27 4.20 -4.03
C PHE A 91 15.31 2.71 -4.44
N THR A 92 16.38 2.23 -5.06
CA THR A 92 16.24 1.06 -5.94
C THR A 92 17.36 0.02 -5.92
N THR A 93 18.45 0.22 -5.16
CA THR A 93 19.63 -0.61 -5.43
C THR A 93 19.70 -1.92 -4.67
N GLU A 94 19.09 -2.03 -3.50
CA GLU A 94 19.16 -3.24 -2.66
C GLU A 94 17.83 -3.49 -1.94
N MET A 95 16.74 -3.41 -2.67
CA MET A 95 15.41 -3.68 -2.12
C MET A 95 15.22 -5.16 -1.83
N GLY A 96 14.28 -5.44 -0.97
CA GLY A 96 13.88 -6.78 -0.60
C GLY A 96 12.75 -6.72 0.41
N VAL A 97 12.46 -7.85 1.01
CA VAL A 97 11.49 -7.95 2.12
C VAL A 97 12.21 -8.54 3.32
N SER A 98 12.31 -7.75 4.39
CA SER A 98 12.82 -8.21 5.69
C SER A 98 11.78 -9.03 6.42
N VAL A 99 12.23 -9.88 7.34
CA VAL A 99 11.37 -10.58 8.28
C VAL A 99 11.98 -10.55 9.68
N TYR A 100 11.13 -10.25 10.65
CA TYR A 100 11.46 -10.27 12.08
C TYR A 100 10.50 -11.22 12.79
N SER A 101 10.96 -11.87 13.87
CA SER A 101 10.14 -12.76 14.67
C SER A 101 10.04 -12.28 16.12
N SER A 102 8.89 -12.53 16.76
CA SER A 102 8.64 -12.18 18.15
C SER A 102 7.69 -13.18 18.83
N LYS A 103 7.80 -13.32 20.14
CA LYS A 103 6.85 -14.06 20.98
C LYS A 103 5.87 -13.15 21.72
N ASP A 104 6.20 -11.87 21.83
CA ASP A 104 5.52 -10.89 22.69
C ASP A 104 5.10 -9.61 21.96
N LEU A 105 5.45 -9.48 20.65
CA LEU A 105 5.24 -8.29 19.83
C LEU A 105 6.03 -7.04 20.28
N LYS A 106 6.95 -7.20 21.21
CA LYS A 106 7.80 -6.14 21.77
C LYS A 106 9.26 -6.38 21.44
N SER A 107 9.74 -7.59 21.66
CA SER A 107 11.12 -8.01 21.39
C SER A 107 11.18 -8.68 20.03
N TRP A 108 11.83 -8.04 19.06
CA TRP A 108 11.89 -8.51 17.69
C TRP A 108 13.28 -9.03 17.33
N LYS A 109 13.37 -10.28 16.94
CA LYS A 109 14.59 -10.89 16.41
C LYS A 109 14.63 -10.67 14.90
N ASN A 110 15.71 -10.13 14.39
CA ASN A 110 15.97 -10.03 12.96
C ASN A 110 16.28 -11.44 12.39
N GLU A 111 15.43 -11.92 11.48
CA GLU A 111 15.59 -13.21 10.80
C GLU A 111 16.22 -13.04 9.41
N GLY A 112 16.51 -11.79 9.00
CA GLY A 112 17.15 -11.46 7.73
C GLY A 112 16.18 -11.10 6.62
N VAL A 113 16.59 -11.33 5.37
CA VAL A 113 15.82 -10.99 4.17
C VAL A 113 15.03 -12.21 3.69
N ALA A 114 13.70 -12.13 3.75
CA ALA A 114 12.79 -13.20 3.33
C ALA A 114 12.72 -13.34 1.81
N LEU A 115 12.79 -12.21 1.08
CA LEU A 115 12.83 -12.16 -0.38
C LEU A 115 13.83 -11.09 -0.82
N SER A 116 14.84 -11.48 -1.58
CA SER A 116 15.81 -10.57 -2.19
C SER A 116 15.47 -10.29 -3.65
N VAL A 117 15.95 -9.16 -4.18
CA VAL A 117 16.02 -8.92 -5.62
C VAL A 117 16.82 -10.00 -6.33
N SER A 118 16.53 -10.22 -7.61
CA SER A 118 17.24 -11.19 -8.44
C SER A 118 18.45 -10.54 -9.12
N GLU A 119 19.55 -11.30 -9.23
CA GLU A 119 20.70 -10.93 -10.05
C GLU A 119 20.51 -11.37 -11.53
N GLU A 120 19.46 -12.13 -11.82
CA GLU A 120 19.16 -12.60 -13.17
C GLU A 120 18.61 -11.46 -14.01
N ALA A 121 19.30 -11.11 -15.09
CA ALA A 121 18.87 -10.08 -16.02
C ALA A 121 17.54 -10.46 -16.70
N GLY A 122 16.60 -9.52 -16.70
CA GLY A 122 15.27 -9.73 -17.27
C GLY A 122 14.26 -10.38 -16.32
N SER A 123 14.66 -10.71 -15.08
CA SER A 123 13.73 -11.06 -14.03
C SER A 123 12.86 -9.85 -13.68
N ASP A 124 11.56 -10.05 -13.45
CA ASP A 124 10.69 -8.96 -13.01
C ASP A 124 11.16 -8.31 -11.69
N ILE A 125 11.82 -9.10 -10.83
CA ILE A 125 12.43 -8.62 -9.59
C ILE A 125 13.97 -8.42 -9.73
N GLU A 126 14.45 -8.12 -10.93
CA GLU A 126 15.85 -7.78 -11.16
C GLU A 126 16.29 -6.62 -10.28
N ARG A 127 17.55 -6.65 -9.79
CA ARG A 127 18.18 -5.56 -9.02
C ARG A 127 17.95 -4.21 -9.69
N GLY A 128 17.31 -3.27 -8.98
CA GLY A 128 16.86 -1.98 -9.49
C GLY A 128 15.35 -1.91 -9.74
N CYS A 129 14.58 -2.99 -9.47
CA CYS A 129 13.14 -2.94 -9.32
C CYS A 129 12.74 -2.22 -8.02
N ILE A 130 11.46 -1.88 -7.86
CA ILE A 130 10.90 -1.34 -6.62
C ILE A 130 9.91 -2.36 -6.08
N MET A 131 10.11 -2.79 -4.83
CA MET A 131 9.22 -3.68 -4.09
C MET A 131 8.60 -2.91 -2.94
N GLU A 132 7.27 -2.77 -2.91
CA GLU A 132 6.56 -2.00 -1.90
C GLU A 132 5.38 -2.77 -1.32
N ARG A 133 4.98 -2.39 -0.10
CA ARG A 133 3.77 -2.89 0.57
C ARG A 133 3.66 -4.42 0.65
N PRO A 134 4.71 -5.19 0.96
CA PRO A 134 4.61 -6.63 1.03
C PRO A 134 3.58 -7.05 2.08
N LYS A 135 2.80 -8.08 1.73
CA LYS A 135 1.86 -8.73 2.64
C LYS A 135 2.05 -10.23 2.56
N VAL A 136 2.30 -10.85 3.69
CA VAL A 136 2.42 -12.30 3.79
C VAL A 136 1.19 -12.88 4.46
N VAL A 137 0.66 -13.95 3.91
CA VAL A 137 -0.46 -14.71 4.45
C VAL A 137 -0.14 -16.20 4.45
N TYR A 138 -0.65 -16.94 5.43
CA TYR A 138 -0.52 -18.39 5.46
C TYR A 138 -1.72 -19.07 4.78
N ASN A 139 -1.45 -19.81 3.73
CA ASN A 139 -2.48 -20.58 3.04
C ASN A 139 -2.63 -21.95 3.71
N LYS A 140 -3.75 -22.18 4.40
CA LYS A 140 -4.03 -23.42 5.14
C LYS A 140 -4.23 -24.64 4.21
N LYS A 141 -4.68 -24.44 2.95
CA LYS A 141 -4.90 -25.52 1.97
C LYS A 141 -3.57 -26.02 1.42
N THR A 142 -2.70 -25.13 1.00
CA THR A 142 -1.39 -25.48 0.41
C THR A 142 -0.29 -25.64 1.46
N LYS A 143 -0.53 -25.21 2.71
CA LYS A 143 0.44 -25.19 3.80
C LYS A 143 1.70 -24.38 3.46
N LYS A 144 1.51 -23.28 2.72
CA LYS A 144 2.57 -22.36 2.31
C LYS A 144 2.29 -20.94 2.81
N PHE A 145 3.35 -20.19 2.99
CA PHE A 145 3.31 -18.75 3.13
C PHE A 145 3.33 -18.15 1.73
N VAL A 146 2.37 -17.26 1.44
CA VAL A 146 2.26 -16.56 0.17
C VAL A 146 2.48 -15.08 0.45
N MET A 147 3.37 -14.47 -0.31
CA MET A 147 3.69 -13.05 -0.26
C MET A 147 3.17 -12.38 -1.53
N LEU A 148 2.42 -11.30 -1.36
CA LEU A 148 2.04 -10.39 -2.42
C LEU A 148 2.72 -9.04 -2.16
N PHE A 149 3.14 -8.34 -3.21
CA PHE A 149 3.71 -7.00 -3.09
C PHE A 149 3.52 -6.19 -4.37
N HIS A 150 3.50 -4.86 -4.22
CA HIS A 150 3.56 -3.94 -5.34
C HIS A 150 4.96 -4.00 -5.97
N LEU A 151 5.01 -4.13 -7.28
CA LEU A 151 6.25 -4.24 -8.03
C LEU A 151 6.29 -3.24 -9.17
N GLU A 152 7.36 -2.44 -9.18
CA GLU A 152 7.75 -1.65 -10.34
C GLU A 152 9.01 -2.22 -10.98
N LEU A 153 8.98 -2.38 -12.29
CA LEU A 153 10.08 -2.99 -13.03
C LEU A 153 11.26 -2.01 -13.14
N LYS A 154 12.47 -2.55 -13.15
CA LYS A 154 13.69 -1.78 -13.32
C LYS A 154 13.61 -0.78 -14.47
N GLY A 155 13.91 0.47 -14.20
CA GLY A 155 13.94 1.55 -15.20
C GLY A 155 12.57 2.00 -15.74
N ARG A 156 11.46 1.50 -15.15
CA ARG A 156 10.10 1.87 -15.57
C ARG A 156 9.42 2.89 -14.66
N GLY A 157 10.11 3.38 -13.62
CA GLY A 157 9.48 4.24 -12.61
C GLY A 157 8.25 3.55 -12.02
N TYR A 158 7.12 4.25 -11.97
CA TYR A 158 5.84 3.73 -11.46
C TYR A 158 4.84 3.37 -12.58
N GLU A 159 5.34 3.01 -13.77
CA GLU A 159 4.49 2.67 -14.92
C GLU A 159 4.07 1.21 -14.97
N ALA A 160 4.87 0.30 -14.42
CA ALA A 160 4.56 -1.13 -14.47
C ALA A 160 3.33 -1.46 -13.63
N ALA A 161 3.26 -0.94 -12.41
CA ALA A 161 2.14 -1.04 -11.49
C ALA A 161 1.60 -2.47 -11.39
N ARG A 162 2.49 -3.43 -11.03
CA ARG A 162 2.16 -4.85 -10.96
C ARG A 162 1.99 -5.32 -9.53
N VAL A 163 1.16 -6.32 -9.33
CA VAL A 163 1.25 -7.18 -8.15
C VAL A 163 2.21 -8.33 -8.46
N ALA A 164 3.08 -8.64 -7.52
CA ALA A 164 3.99 -9.77 -7.59
C ALA A 164 3.62 -10.81 -6.54
N PHE A 165 3.94 -12.07 -6.83
CA PHE A 165 3.66 -13.23 -6.00
C PHE A 165 4.95 -13.99 -5.70
N ALA A 166 5.13 -14.35 -4.43
CA ALA A 166 6.19 -15.24 -3.99
C ALA A 166 5.65 -16.23 -2.95
N GLU A 167 6.29 -17.38 -2.79
CA GLU A 167 5.87 -18.41 -1.84
C GLU A 167 7.04 -18.99 -1.07
N SER A 168 6.77 -19.49 0.14
CA SER A 168 7.72 -20.25 0.95
C SER A 168 7.03 -21.32 1.79
N LYS A 169 7.75 -22.36 2.16
CA LYS A 169 7.31 -23.36 3.17
C LYS A 169 7.66 -22.92 4.60
N SER A 170 8.57 -21.96 4.74
CA SER A 170 9.03 -21.42 6.02
C SER A 170 8.54 -19.98 6.20
N PRO A 171 8.11 -19.57 7.40
CA PRO A 171 7.72 -18.20 7.66
C PRO A 171 8.87 -17.21 7.50
N VAL A 172 10.12 -17.61 7.73
CA VAL A 172 11.29 -16.74 7.58
C VAL A 172 11.88 -16.76 6.16
N GLY A 173 11.24 -17.51 5.24
CA GLY A 173 11.74 -17.65 3.87
C GLY A 173 12.84 -18.74 3.74
N PRO A 174 13.69 -18.70 2.69
CA PRO A 174 13.58 -17.76 1.59
C PRO A 174 12.27 -17.93 0.80
N PHE A 175 11.68 -16.82 0.38
CA PHE A 175 10.56 -16.85 -0.54
C PHE A 175 11.07 -16.97 -1.97
N ARG A 176 10.40 -17.79 -2.77
CA ARG A 176 10.64 -17.95 -4.20
C ARG A 176 9.67 -17.08 -4.97
N PHE A 177 10.18 -16.14 -5.75
CA PHE A 177 9.37 -15.36 -6.68
C PHE A 177 8.69 -16.30 -7.70
N ILE A 178 7.41 -16.08 -7.97
CA ILE A 178 6.61 -16.88 -8.89
C ILE A 178 6.36 -16.12 -10.19
N ARG A 179 5.78 -14.92 -10.10
CA ARG A 179 5.41 -14.07 -11.24
C ARG A 179 4.98 -12.69 -10.79
N SER A 180 4.85 -11.78 -11.74
CA SER A 180 4.12 -10.53 -11.55
C SER A 180 3.15 -10.25 -12.69
N THR A 181 2.10 -9.47 -12.42
CA THR A 181 1.10 -9.11 -13.42
C THR A 181 0.36 -7.83 -13.03
N ARG A 182 -0.24 -7.15 -13.99
CA ARG A 182 -1.39 -6.28 -13.73
C ARG A 182 -2.62 -7.13 -13.49
N VAL A 183 -3.59 -6.63 -12.74
CA VAL A 183 -4.73 -7.42 -12.29
C VAL A 183 -5.90 -7.37 -13.29
N ASN A 184 -6.69 -8.43 -13.36
CA ASN A 184 -8.00 -8.49 -14.03
C ASN A 184 -7.99 -8.09 -15.51
N ALA A 185 -6.96 -8.47 -16.29
CA ALA A 185 -6.87 -8.18 -17.71
C ALA A 185 -8.06 -8.77 -18.51
N GLY A 186 -8.72 -7.95 -19.31
CA GLY A 186 -9.85 -8.34 -20.15
C GLY A 186 -11.15 -8.60 -19.37
N ILE A 187 -11.21 -8.22 -18.10
CA ILE A 187 -12.38 -8.46 -17.23
C ILE A 187 -12.93 -7.12 -16.73
N TRP A 188 -14.24 -6.96 -16.73
CA TRP A 188 -14.92 -5.83 -16.11
C TRP A 188 -15.27 -6.12 -14.65
N PRO A 189 -15.44 -5.08 -13.82
CA PRO A 189 -16.02 -5.25 -12.48
C PRO A 189 -17.30 -6.07 -12.55
N PHE A 190 -17.48 -7.02 -11.62
CA PHE A 190 -18.56 -8.00 -11.74
C PHE A 190 -19.97 -7.39 -11.60
N ASP A 191 -20.10 -6.20 -11.03
CA ASP A 191 -21.37 -5.47 -10.90
C ASP A 191 -21.57 -4.38 -11.97
N MET A 192 -20.60 -4.21 -12.89
CA MET A 192 -20.67 -3.24 -13.97
C MET A 192 -21.48 -3.80 -15.15
N ASP A 193 -22.69 -3.30 -15.32
CA ASP A 193 -23.58 -3.75 -16.39
C ASP A 193 -23.08 -3.34 -17.80
N LYS A 194 -23.70 -3.92 -18.85
CA LYS A 194 -23.29 -3.66 -20.24
C LYS A 194 -23.39 -2.18 -20.62
N LYS A 195 -24.39 -1.48 -20.13
CA LYS A 195 -24.58 -0.06 -20.41
C LYS A 195 -23.44 0.78 -19.81
N ALA A 196 -23.05 0.49 -18.57
CA ALA A 196 -21.92 1.14 -17.91
C ALA A 196 -20.59 0.83 -18.63
N GLN A 197 -20.41 -0.42 -19.09
CA GLN A 197 -19.24 -0.82 -19.88
C GLN A 197 -19.18 -0.05 -21.21
N GLU A 198 -20.29 0.11 -21.93
CA GLU A 198 -20.39 0.88 -23.15
C GLU A 198 -20.06 2.37 -22.90
N VAL A 199 -20.54 2.94 -21.79
CA VAL A 199 -20.22 4.33 -21.42
C VAL A 199 -18.72 4.50 -21.14
N ALA A 200 -18.10 3.58 -20.38
CA ALA A 200 -16.67 3.63 -20.10
C ALA A 200 -15.81 3.58 -21.37
N GLN A 201 -16.27 2.89 -22.41
CA GLN A 201 -15.57 2.75 -23.69
C GLN A 201 -15.65 4.01 -24.60
N GLN A 202 -16.51 4.97 -24.26
CA GLN A 202 -16.69 6.19 -25.08
C GLN A 202 -15.64 7.26 -24.81
N THR A 203 -14.89 7.15 -23.70
CA THR A 203 -13.92 8.17 -23.30
C THR A 203 -12.49 7.68 -23.52
N ASP A 204 -11.70 8.50 -24.23
CA ASP A 204 -10.27 8.27 -24.41
C ASP A 204 -9.46 8.99 -23.32
N ALA A 205 -8.92 8.23 -22.39
CA ALA A 205 -8.07 8.75 -21.31
C ALA A 205 -6.81 9.45 -21.85
N ALA A 206 -6.28 9.01 -23.00
CA ALA A 206 -5.07 9.59 -23.59
C ALA A 206 -5.34 10.95 -24.26
N ALA A 207 -6.57 11.20 -24.70
CA ALA A 207 -6.98 12.46 -25.32
C ALA A 207 -7.31 13.53 -24.28
N TRP A 208 -7.47 13.16 -23.00
CA TRP A 208 -7.86 14.10 -21.97
C TRP A 208 -6.74 15.08 -21.62
N LYS A 209 -7.05 16.38 -21.59
CA LYS A 209 -6.06 17.45 -21.36
C LYS A 209 -6.29 18.23 -20.08
N ASP A 210 -7.54 18.30 -19.63
CA ASP A 210 -7.94 19.08 -18.45
C ASP A 210 -8.06 18.18 -17.21
N TRP A 211 -6.90 17.69 -16.79
CA TRP A 211 -6.75 16.80 -15.62
C TRP A 211 -7.23 17.52 -14.36
N TRP A 212 -7.89 16.78 -13.46
CA TRP A 212 -8.40 17.24 -12.16
C TRP A 212 -9.63 18.16 -12.26
N SER A 213 -10.15 18.46 -13.46
CA SER A 213 -11.44 19.13 -13.63
C SER A 213 -12.59 18.28 -13.08
N LYS A 214 -13.76 18.90 -12.87
CA LYS A 214 -14.97 18.16 -12.47
C LYS A 214 -15.39 17.17 -13.55
N GLU A 215 -15.29 17.57 -14.81
CA GLU A 215 -15.62 16.78 -15.99
C GLU A 215 -14.73 15.55 -16.08
N TRP A 216 -13.40 15.71 -15.84
CA TRP A 216 -12.47 14.61 -15.81
C TRP A 216 -12.81 13.61 -14.70
N ARG A 217 -13.17 14.07 -13.49
CA ARG A 217 -13.57 13.18 -12.38
C ARG A 217 -14.80 12.37 -12.72
N VAL A 218 -15.80 12.98 -13.38
CA VAL A 218 -16.98 12.29 -13.86
C VAL A 218 -16.62 11.15 -14.81
N GLU A 219 -15.68 11.37 -15.73
CA GLU A 219 -15.23 10.32 -16.65
C GLU A 219 -14.42 9.20 -15.95
N VAL A 220 -13.63 9.56 -14.94
CA VAL A 220 -12.97 8.55 -14.07
C VAL A 220 -14.02 7.67 -13.38
N GLU A 221 -15.04 8.28 -12.78
CA GLU A 221 -16.13 7.58 -12.09
C GLU A 221 -16.94 6.68 -13.04
N LYS A 222 -17.09 7.09 -14.31
CA LYS A 222 -17.73 6.28 -15.37
C LYS A 222 -16.87 5.12 -15.86
N GLY A 223 -15.60 5.02 -15.44
CA GLY A 223 -14.72 3.91 -15.79
C GLY A 223 -13.76 4.18 -16.95
N MET A 224 -13.45 5.43 -17.24
CA MET A 224 -12.47 5.82 -18.28
C MET A 224 -11.14 5.07 -18.13
N TYR A 225 -10.60 4.99 -16.91
CA TYR A 225 -9.35 4.28 -16.64
C TYR A 225 -9.51 2.76 -16.57
N LEU A 226 -10.68 2.25 -16.19
CA LEU A 226 -10.98 0.81 -16.31
C LEU A 226 -10.87 0.37 -17.77
N TRP A 227 -11.39 1.20 -18.68
CA TRP A 227 -11.30 0.93 -20.13
C TRP A 227 -9.88 1.09 -20.67
N ARG A 228 -9.16 2.16 -20.28
CA ARG A 228 -7.75 2.35 -20.65
C ARG A 228 -6.91 1.11 -20.35
N ASP A 229 -7.10 0.56 -19.17
CA ASP A 229 -6.29 -0.55 -18.65
C ASP A 229 -6.93 -1.93 -18.91
N PHE A 230 -8.10 -1.98 -19.52
CA PHE A 230 -8.90 -3.20 -19.72
C PHE A 230 -8.08 -4.33 -20.35
N LYS A 231 -7.45 -4.07 -21.48
CA LYS A 231 -6.71 -5.08 -22.25
C LYS A 231 -5.43 -5.53 -21.55
N GLY A 232 -4.70 -4.60 -20.95
CA GLY A 232 -3.39 -4.84 -20.32
C GLY A 232 -3.47 -5.28 -18.86
N GLY A 233 -4.65 -5.18 -18.26
CA GLY A 233 -4.87 -5.37 -16.83
C GLY A 233 -4.80 -4.06 -16.05
N GLN A 234 -5.57 -4.00 -14.96
CA GLN A 234 -5.64 -2.84 -14.08
C GLN A 234 -4.32 -2.69 -13.30
N MET A 235 -3.94 -1.46 -13.02
CA MET A 235 -2.78 -1.18 -12.17
C MET A 235 -2.94 -1.76 -10.77
N SER A 236 -1.83 -2.17 -10.16
CA SER A 236 -1.75 -2.54 -8.75
C SER A 236 -0.56 -1.82 -8.12
N ARG A 237 -0.85 -0.88 -7.22
CA ARG A 237 0.15 -0.13 -6.45
C ARG A 237 0.00 -0.42 -4.97
N ASP A 238 -0.07 0.56 -4.09
CA ASP A 238 -0.25 0.34 -2.65
C ASP A 238 -1.36 -0.67 -2.38
N MET A 239 -1.06 -1.69 -1.58
CA MET A 239 -1.94 -2.83 -1.45
C MET A 239 -1.97 -3.43 -0.05
N THR A 240 -3.03 -4.17 0.20
CA THR A 240 -3.14 -5.10 1.33
C THR A 240 -3.78 -6.41 0.89
N VAL A 241 -3.66 -7.44 1.73
CA VAL A 241 -4.35 -8.72 1.57
C VAL A 241 -5.21 -8.97 2.79
N PHE A 242 -6.44 -9.37 2.58
CA PHE A 242 -7.41 -9.71 3.61
C PHE A 242 -7.91 -11.13 3.43
N ILE A 243 -7.91 -11.94 4.49
CA ILE A 243 -8.52 -13.26 4.52
C ILE A 243 -9.81 -13.16 5.32
N ASP A 244 -10.94 -13.45 4.67
CA ASP A 244 -12.26 -13.40 5.30
C ASP A 244 -12.57 -14.68 6.12
N ASP A 245 -13.65 -14.64 6.88
CA ASP A 245 -14.08 -15.72 7.79
C ASP A 245 -14.34 -17.04 7.05
N ASP A 246 -14.70 -16.99 5.77
CA ASP A 246 -14.90 -18.16 4.91
C ASP A 246 -13.58 -18.74 4.36
N GLY A 247 -12.46 -18.10 4.65
CA GLY A 247 -11.12 -18.49 4.20
C GLY A 247 -10.76 -18.00 2.79
N LYS A 248 -11.62 -17.26 2.12
CA LYS A 248 -11.28 -16.57 0.87
C LYS A 248 -10.34 -15.40 1.13
N ALA A 249 -9.42 -15.18 0.22
CA ALA A 249 -8.49 -14.08 0.28
C ALA A 249 -8.80 -13.02 -0.78
N TYR A 250 -8.60 -11.78 -0.40
CA TYR A 250 -8.86 -10.61 -1.23
C TYR A 250 -7.63 -9.72 -1.28
N HIS A 251 -7.26 -9.31 -2.48
CA HIS A 251 -6.26 -8.28 -2.73
C HIS A 251 -6.97 -6.95 -2.90
N ILE A 252 -6.59 -5.96 -2.10
CA ILE A 252 -7.11 -4.59 -2.18
C ILE A 252 -5.97 -3.67 -2.54
N THR A 253 -6.10 -2.91 -3.63
CA THR A 253 -4.99 -2.13 -4.17
C THR A 253 -5.42 -0.79 -4.73
N SER A 254 -4.52 0.20 -4.65
CA SER A 254 -4.61 1.43 -5.42
C SER A 254 -4.38 1.14 -6.91
N SER A 255 -5.24 1.71 -7.73
CA SER A 255 -5.25 1.51 -9.17
C SER A 255 -5.57 2.80 -9.91
N GLN A 256 -5.53 2.78 -11.26
CA GLN A 256 -5.94 3.91 -12.08
C GLN A 256 -5.20 5.20 -11.70
N GLU A 257 -3.88 5.16 -11.62
CA GLU A 257 -3.02 6.26 -11.14
C GLU A 257 -3.34 6.69 -9.69
N ASN A 258 -3.64 5.73 -8.81
CA ASN A 258 -4.07 5.91 -7.42
C ASN A 258 -5.43 6.63 -7.27
N LEU A 259 -6.20 6.73 -8.35
CA LEU A 259 -7.51 7.39 -8.32
C LEU A 259 -8.61 6.52 -7.71
N THR A 260 -8.43 5.20 -7.76
CA THR A 260 -9.48 4.23 -7.40
C THR A 260 -8.85 3.06 -6.66
N LEU A 261 -9.53 2.52 -5.66
CA LEU A 261 -9.17 1.24 -5.09
C LEU A 261 -9.92 0.12 -5.80
N LEU A 262 -9.25 -1.03 -5.93
CA LEU A 262 -9.86 -2.27 -6.40
C LEU A 262 -9.85 -3.30 -5.29
N VAL A 263 -10.90 -4.12 -5.22
CA VAL A 263 -10.94 -5.37 -4.45
C VAL A 263 -11.06 -6.53 -5.42
N SER A 264 -10.13 -7.50 -5.36
CA SER A 264 -10.07 -8.65 -6.26
C SER A 264 -9.96 -9.94 -5.45
N GLU A 265 -10.79 -10.95 -5.77
CA GLU A 265 -10.74 -12.26 -5.13
C GLU A 265 -9.54 -13.06 -5.66
N LEU A 266 -8.76 -13.62 -4.75
CA LEU A 266 -7.66 -14.52 -5.07
C LEU A 266 -8.15 -15.95 -5.26
N THR A 267 -7.40 -16.74 -6.03
CA THR A 267 -7.60 -18.18 -6.15
C THR A 267 -7.33 -18.90 -4.83
N ASP A 268 -7.73 -20.15 -4.73
CA ASP A 268 -7.60 -20.98 -3.52
C ASP A 268 -6.16 -21.16 -3.03
N ASP A 269 -5.18 -21.05 -3.90
CA ASP A 269 -3.73 -21.09 -3.56
C ASP A 269 -3.13 -19.69 -3.26
N PHE A 270 -3.93 -18.63 -3.45
CA PHE A 270 -3.55 -17.21 -3.28
C PHE A 270 -2.48 -16.71 -4.29
N LEU A 271 -2.24 -17.46 -5.38
CA LEU A 271 -1.20 -17.14 -6.37
C LEU A 271 -1.74 -16.53 -7.67
N ASP A 272 -3.05 -16.38 -7.78
CA ASP A 272 -3.73 -15.77 -8.93
C ASP A 272 -5.07 -15.15 -8.53
N PHE A 273 -5.76 -14.56 -9.50
CA PHE A 273 -7.08 -13.95 -9.36
C PHE A 273 -8.17 -14.85 -9.97
N THR A 274 -9.33 -14.88 -9.32
CA THR A 274 -10.50 -15.60 -9.87
C THR A 274 -11.13 -14.86 -11.05
N GLY A 275 -10.78 -13.60 -11.25
CA GLY A 275 -11.43 -12.68 -12.19
C GLY A 275 -12.61 -11.93 -11.59
N LYS A 276 -13.03 -12.27 -10.37
CA LYS A 276 -14.06 -11.49 -9.68
C LYS A 276 -13.43 -10.32 -8.96
N TYR A 277 -13.81 -9.10 -9.35
CA TYR A 277 -13.34 -7.87 -8.71
C TYR A 277 -14.37 -6.75 -8.77
N ASN A 278 -14.20 -5.74 -7.93
CA ASN A 278 -15.00 -4.54 -7.93
C ASN A 278 -14.16 -3.29 -7.62
N VAL A 279 -14.75 -2.12 -7.84
CA VAL A 279 -14.12 -0.81 -7.57
C VAL A 279 -14.59 -0.26 -6.22
N ILE A 280 -13.72 0.49 -5.56
CA ILE A 280 -13.99 1.19 -4.30
C ILE A 280 -13.60 2.65 -4.48
N ALA A 281 -14.51 3.57 -4.17
CA ALA A 281 -14.28 5.01 -4.19
C ALA A 281 -13.58 5.52 -5.48
N PRO A 282 -14.18 5.31 -6.68
CA PRO A 282 -13.60 5.75 -7.93
C PRO A 282 -13.39 7.27 -7.92
N GLY A 283 -12.23 7.72 -8.43
CA GLY A 283 -11.84 9.13 -8.41
C GLY A 283 -11.44 9.70 -7.05
N GLY A 284 -11.42 8.87 -5.99
CA GLY A 284 -11.19 9.29 -4.61
C GLY A 284 -9.73 9.60 -4.26
N GLN A 285 -8.76 9.14 -5.04
CA GLN A 285 -7.32 9.28 -4.76
C GLN A 285 -6.92 8.67 -3.42
N ASN A 286 -6.97 7.34 -3.34
CA ASN A 286 -6.69 6.62 -2.11
C ASN A 286 -5.44 5.74 -2.27
N GLU A 287 -4.58 5.77 -1.27
CA GLU A 287 -3.38 4.94 -1.11
C GLU A 287 -3.39 4.18 0.21
N ALA A 288 -2.44 3.28 0.40
CA ALA A 288 -2.17 2.60 1.66
C ALA A 288 -3.42 1.94 2.31
N PRO A 289 -4.16 1.08 1.60
CA PRO A 289 -5.36 0.46 2.15
C PRO A 289 -5.04 -0.47 3.32
N CYS A 290 -5.78 -0.31 4.42
CA CYS A 290 -5.76 -1.17 5.60
C CYS A 290 -7.20 -1.59 5.89
N ILE A 291 -7.46 -2.88 6.10
CA ILE A 291 -8.82 -3.40 6.25
C ILE A 291 -8.94 -4.30 7.47
N MET A 292 -10.09 -4.25 8.12
CA MET A 292 -10.55 -5.22 9.12
C MET A 292 -12.04 -5.52 8.96
N LYS A 293 -12.47 -6.63 9.54
CA LYS A 293 -13.89 -6.98 9.67
C LYS A 293 -14.24 -7.15 11.15
N ARG A 294 -15.28 -6.46 11.60
CA ARG A 294 -15.77 -6.59 12.98
C ARG A 294 -17.29 -6.62 12.99
N ASN A 295 -17.84 -7.61 13.70
CA ASN A 295 -19.30 -7.81 13.80
C ASN A 295 -20.02 -7.79 12.44
N GLY A 296 -19.42 -8.46 11.43
CA GLY A 296 -19.96 -8.54 10.07
C GLY A 296 -19.78 -7.28 9.22
N THR A 297 -19.23 -6.21 9.77
CA THR A 297 -18.99 -4.94 9.06
C THR A 297 -17.51 -4.83 8.69
N TYR A 298 -17.25 -4.47 7.42
CA TYR A 298 -15.91 -4.18 6.92
C TYR A 298 -15.58 -2.71 7.11
N TRP A 299 -14.34 -2.47 7.55
CA TRP A 299 -13.76 -1.15 7.76
C TRP A 299 -12.48 -1.03 6.98
N LEU A 300 -12.41 -0.05 6.08
CA LEU A 300 -11.25 0.21 5.23
C LEU A 300 -10.72 1.61 5.56
N ILE A 301 -9.45 1.68 5.94
CA ILE A 301 -8.75 2.94 6.24
C ILE A 301 -7.65 3.12 5.20
N CYS A 302 -7.59 4.30 4.59
CA CYS A 302 -6.65 4.64 3.53
C CYS A 302 -6.02 6.01 3.81
N SER A 303 -4.92 6.32 3.14
CA SER A 303 -4.41 7.69 3.02
C SER A 303 -4.90 8.36 1.75
N GLY A 304 -4.77 9.69 1.67
CA GLY A 304 -4.79 10.41 0.40
C GLY A 304 -3.46 10.28 -0.34
N CYS A 305 -3.37 10.87 -1.53
CA CYS A 305 -2.19 10.87 -2.39
C CYS A 305 -1.45 12.20 -2.25
N THR A 306 -0.47 12.28 -1.36
CA THR A 306 0.35 13.48 -1.12
C THR A 306 1.85 13.16 -1.12
N GLY A 307 2.25 12.11 -1.80
CA GLY A 307 3.62 11.58 -1.76
C GLY A 307 4.00 11.21 -0.33
N TRP A 308 5.15 11.67 0.13
CA TRP A 308 5.65 11.37 1.48
C TRP A 308 5.04 12.26 2.58
N ALA A 309 4.32 13.33 2.21
CA ALA A 309 3.72 14.24 3.19
C ALA A 309 2.50 13.59 3.86
N PRO A 310 2.40 13.64 5.21
CA PRO A 310 1.26 13.09 5.92
C PRO A 310 -0.03 13.84 5.58
N ASN A 311 -1.12 13.10 5.48
CA ASN A 311 -2.44 13.63 5.16
C ASN A 311 -3.52 13.02 6.06
N GLU A 312 -4.74 13.51 5.94
CA GLU A 312 -5.87 12.98 6.67
C GLU A 312 -6.25 11.59 6.15
N ALA A 313 -6.30 10.63 7.06
CA ALA A 313 -6.80 9.29 6.73
C ALA A 313 -8.27 9.34 6.32
N ARG A 314 -8.65 8.44 5.42
CA ARG A 314 -10.01 8.26 4.94
C ARG A 314 -10.53 6.91 5.38
N MET A 315 -11.77 6.87 5.83
CA MET A 315 -12.41 5.65 6.27
C MET A 315 -13.63 5.32 5.43
N PHE A 316 -13.77 4.06 5.10
CA PHE A 316 -14.93 3.52 4.39
C PHE A 316 -15.49 2.32 5.16
N THR A 317 -16.79 2.09 5.02
CA THR A 317 -17.48 0.95 5.61
C THR A 317 -18.40 0.26 4.61
N ALA A 318 -18.57 -1.05 4.77
CA ALA A 318 -19.49 -1.87 3.97
C ALA A 318 -19.96 -3.09 4.75
N GLN A 319 -21.13 -3.65 4.38
CA GLN A 319 -21.65 -4.92 4.90
C GLN A 319 -21.16 -6.13 4.08
N SER A 320 -20.57 -5.88 2.92
CA SER A 320 -19.96 -6.87 2.06
C SER A 320 -18.59 -6.36 1.60
N ILE A 321 -17.61 -7.25 1.47
CA ILE A 321 -16.29 -6.92 0.90
C ILE A 321 -16.41 -6.31 -0.51
N TRP A 322 -17.48 -6.64 -1.21
CA TRP A 322 -17.80 -6.15 -2.55
C TRP A 322 -18.48 -4.78 -2.57
N GLY A 323 -18.82 -4.22 -1.40
CA GLY A 323 -19.55 -2.98 -1.26
C GLY A 323 -21.09 -3.18 -1.16
N PRO A 324 -21.88 -2.12 -1.36
CA PRO A 324 -21.39 -0.77 -1.64
C PRO A 324 -20.62 -0.18 -0.45
N TRP A 325 -19.51 0.51 -0.74
CA TRP A 325 -18.68 1.17 0.27
C TRP A 325 -19.16 2.60 0.50
N LYS A 326 -19.31 2.95 1.77
CA LYS A 326 -19.70 4.31 2.20
C LYS A 326 -18.53 4.98 2.90
N GLN A 327 -18.15 6.18 2.44
CA GLN A 327 -17.13 6.99 3.12
C GLN A 327 -17.72 7.60 4.40
N LEU A 328 -16.91 7.59 5.45
CA LEU A 328 -17.16 8.18 6.76
C LEU A 328 -16.03 9.20 7.08
N PRO A 329 -16.22 10.06 8.10
CA PRO A 329 -15.15 10.90 8.60
C PRO A 329 -13.92 10.09 9.00
N SER A 330 -12.76 10.75 9.04
CA SER A 330 -11.51 10.15 9.52
C SER A 330 -11.69 9.49 10.89
N PRO A 331 -11.14 8.30 11.13
CA PRO A 331 -11.19 7.67 12.45
C PRO A 331 -10.23 8.32 13.45
N PHE A 332 -9.30 9.17 13.01
CA PHE A 332 -8.30 9.81 13.84
C PHE A 332 -8.88 11.02 14.54
N VAL A 333 -8.84 11.03 15.86
CA VAL A 333 -9.46 12.08 16.69
C VAL A 333 -8.59 12.43 17.91
N GLY A 334 -8.87 13.56 18.51
CA GLY A 334 -8.25 14.05 19.74
C GLY A 334 -7.36 15.26 19.52
N GLU A 335 -7.01 15.92 20.61
CA GLU A 335 -6.17 17.12 20.64
C GLU A 335 -4.68 16.78 20.74
N ALA A 336 -4.34 15.53 21.03
CA ALA A 336 -2.97 15.06 21.09
C ALA A 336 -2.28 15.27 19.74
N THR A 337 -1.06 15.71 19.79
CA THR A 337 -0.20 15.83 18.62
C THR A 337 0.71 14.61 18.54
N GLY A 338 0.79 14.04 17.37
CA GLY A 338 1.70 12.93 17.09
C GLY A 338 3.14 13.38 16.89
N TYR A 339 3.87 12.59 16.12
CA TYR A 339 5.25 12.88 15.79
C TYR A 339 5.41 14.29 15.18
N GLN A 340 6.37 15.07 15.68
CA GLN A 340 6.64 16.45 15.24
C GLN A 340 5.40 17.37 15.25
N ASN A 341 4.55 17.23 16.25
CA ASN A 341 3.32 18.01 16.40
C ASN A 341 2.30 17.81 15.28
N MET A 342 2.32 16.69 14.59
CA MET A 342 1.34 16.36 13.56
C MET A 342 -0.02 15.99 14.20
N PRO A 343 -1.11 16.71 13.85
CA PRO A 343 -2.42 16.48 14.45
C PRO A 343 -3.14 15.24 13.86
N ALA A 344 -4.29 14.91 14.42
CA ALA A 344 -5.15 13.80 13.99
C ALA A 344 -5.53 13.89 12.49
N ASN A 345 -5.83 15.10 11.97
CA ASN A 345 -6.12 15.31 10.55
C ASN A 345 -4.88 15.24 9.63
N LYS A 346 -3.74 14.84 10.17
CA LYS A 346 -2.52 14.44 9.45
C LYS A 346 -2.12 13.01 9.82
N THR A 347 -3.07 12.21 10.32
CA THR A 347 -2.82 10.83 10.76
C THR A 347 -1.64 10.75 11.75
N PHE A 348 -1.47 11.78 12.58
CA PHE A 348 -0.35 11.94 13.52
C PHE A 348 1.05 11.87 12.89
N GLY A 349 1.16 12.18 11.58
CA GLY A 349 2.42 12.17 10.84
C GLY A 349 2.71 10.86 10.09
N ALA A 350 1.79 9.90 10.10
CA ALA A 350 2.01 8.57 9.55
C ALA A 350 1.12 8.23 8.36
N GLN A 351 1.47 7.14 7.66
CA GLN A 351 0.67 6.49 6.63
C GLN A 351 0.43 5.03 7.02
N GLY A 352 -0.81 4.56 6.91
CA GLY A 352 -1.19 3.19 7.26
C GLY A 352 -0.43 2.12 6.48
N THR A 353 -0.22 0.96 7.11
CA THR A 353 0.40 -0.21 6.48
C THR A 353 -0.49 -1.45 6.58
N TYR A 354 -1.10 -1.65 7.75
CA TYR A 354 -1.90 -2.83 8.06
C TYR A 354 -2.80 -2.60 9.27
N ILE A 355 -3.80 -3.44 9.47
CA ILE A 355 -4.52 -3.57 10.73
C ILE A 355 -4.27 -4.97 11.28
N LEU A 356 -3.57 -5.06 12.41
CA LEU A 356 -3.35 -6.30 13.12
C LEU A 356 -4.55 -6.57 14.04
N ASP A 357 -5.37 -7.53 13.66
CA ASP A 357 -6.59 -7.91 14.39
C ASP A 357 -6.49 -9.33 14.97
N GLY A 358 -7.30 -9.63 15.98
CA GLY A 358 -7.40 -10.96 16.61
C GLY A 358 -6.19 -11.37 17.46
N VAL A 359 -5.29 -10.45 17.79
CA VAL A 359 -4.09 -10.69 18.61
C VAL A 359 -4.24 -10.11 20.00
N PHE A 360 -4.88 -8.97 20.11
CA PHE A 360 -5.17 -8.25 21.34
C PHE A 360 -6.68 -8.04 21.51
N ASP A 361 -7.09 -7.48 22.63
CA ASP A 361 -8.50 -7.11 22.88
C ASP A 361 -9.01 -6.09 21.87
N LYS A 362 -8.11 -5.28 21.30
CA LYS A 362 -8.39 -4.26 20.29
C LYS A 362 -7.54 -4.50 19.04
N PRO A 363 -8.08 -4.23 17.83
CA PRO A 363 -7.26 -4.17 16.64
C PRO A 363 -6.21 -3.06 16.75
N ILE A 364 -5.08 -3.23 16.09
CA ILE A 364 -3.99 -2.27 16.06
C ILE A 364 -3.83 -1.72 14.65
N PHE A 365 -3.95 -0.42 14.52
CA PHE A 365 -3.56 0.29 13.30
C PHE A 365 -2.03 0.42 13.27
N MET A 366 -1.42 -0.23 12.30
CA MET A 366 0.01 -0.17 12.03
C MET A 366 0.27 0.86 10.93
N ALA A 367 1.30 1.67 11.10
CA ALA A 367 1.64 2.73 10.17
C ALA A 367 3.15 3.03 10.18
N ASP A 368 3.62 3.70 9.14
CA ASP A 368 4.99 4.24 9.06
C ASP A 368 4.98 5.76 9.02
N ILE A 369 5.93 6.36 9.73
CA ILE A 369 6.27 7.78 9.64
C ILE A 369 7.48 7.86 8.70
N TRP A 370 7.23 8.23 7.46
CA TRP A 370 8.21 8.19 6.40
C TRP A 370 9.33 9.22 6.58
N ASN A 371 10.57 8.78 6.36
CA ASN A 371 11.74 9.63 6.22
C ASN A 371 12.24 9.62 4.77
N PRO A 372 11.80 10.54 3.90
CA PRO A 372 12.15 10.50 2.48
C PRO A 372 13.65 10.67 2.19
N ARG A 373 14.41 11.21 3.14
CA ARG A 373 15.88 11.38 3.01
C ARG A 373 16.64 10.09 3.34
N HIS A 374 16.08 9.26 4.24
CA HIS A 374 16.66 8.02 4.72
C HIS A 374 15.57 7.01 5.01
N LEU A 375 15.03 6.38 3.95
CA LEU A 375 13.85 5.52 4.06
C LEU A 375 14.03 4.35 5.03
N SER A 376 15.26 3.81 5.17
CA SER A 376 15.57 2.79 6.17
C SER A 376 15.42 3.24 7.63
N GLN A 377 15.37 4.55 7.86
CA GLN A 377 15.19 5.17 9.17
C GLN A 377 13.77 5.74 9.36
N SER A 378 12.81 5.36 8.50
CA SER A 378 11.41 5.63 8.77
C SER A 378 11.00 5.02 10.10
N LEU A 379 10.05 5.65 10.80
CA LEU A 379 9.64 5.20 12.14
C LEU A 379 8.35 4.40 12.04
N HIS A 380 8.10 3.55 13.02
CA HIS A 380 6.87 2.80 13.14
C HIS A 380 5.91 3.47 14.11
N LEU A 381 4.62 3.35 13.83
CA LEU A 381 3.53 3.85 14.66
C LEU A 381 2.46 2.77 14.79
N TRP A 382 2.17 2.34 16.02
CA TRP A 382 1.10 1.40 16.31
C TRP A 382 0.10 2.03 17.26
N LEU A 383 -1.17 2.09 16.84
CA LEU A 383 -2.23 2.72 17.62
C LEU A 383 -3.40 1.75 17.82
N PRO A 384 -3.93 1.58 19.04
CA PRO A 384 -5.14 0.78 19.26
C PRO A 384 -6.34 1.43 18.56
N ILE A 385 -7.19 0.60 17.97
CA ILE A 385 -8.46 1.02 17.40
C ILE A 385 -9.55 0.80 18.44
N ASP A 386 -10.09 1.90 18.95
CA ASP A 386 -11.29 1.90 19.75
C ASP A 386 -12.55 1.94 18.89
N PHE A 387 -13.70 1.73 19.51
CA PHE A 387 -15.01 1.86 18.87
C PHE A 387 -15.89 2.76 19.71
N ASN A 388 -16.57 3.69 19.09
CA ASN A 388 -17.55 4.55 19.77
C ASN A 388 -18.84 3.78 20.10
N ALA A 389 -19.84 4.45 20.66
CA ALA A 389 -21.11 3.84 21.05
C ALA A 389 -21.88 3.24 19.86
N GLU A 390 -21.68 3.78 18.66
CA GLU A 390 -22.26 3.30 17.40
C GLU A 390 -21.44 2.19 16.76
N GLY A 391 -20.32 1.76 17.37
CA GLY A 391 -19.42 0.73 16.83
C GLY A 391 -18.52 1.21 15.70
N VAL A 392 -18.34 2.53 15.53
CA VAL A 392 -17.47 3.13 14.52
C VAL A 392 -16.03 3.22 15.04
N PRO A 393 -15.01 2.86 14.24
CA PRO A 393 -13.61 2.96 14.64
C PRO A 393 -13.20 4.37 15.05
N VAL A 394 -12.39 4.45 16.12
CA VAL A 394 -11.82 5.68 16.65
C VAL A 394 -10.37 5.41 17.04
N ILE A 395 -9.45 6.24 16.53
CA ILE A 395 -8.01 6.09 16.76
C ILE A 395 -7.48 7.37 17.42
N ARG A 396 -6.79 7.20 18.56
CA ARG A 396 -6.13 8.28 19.28
C ARG A 396 -4.66 8.02 19.42
N TRP A 397 -3.90 9.08 19.52
CA TRP A 397 -2.48 8.97 19.83
C TRP A 397 -2.26 8.33 21.20
N VAL A 398 -1.31 7.41 21.23
CA VAL A 398 -0.72 6.87 22.45
C VAL A 398 0.80 6.94 22.33
N ASP A 399 1.49 7.31 23.40
CA ASP A 399 2.95 7.48 23.37
C ASP A 399 3.68 6.12 23.34
N LYS A 400 3.09 5.13 24.00
CA LYS A 400 3.72 3.83 24.21
C LYS A 400 2.78 2.71 23.86
N TRP A 401 3.39 1.64 23.41
CA TRP A 401 2.74 0.39 23.07
C TRP A 401 3.19 -0.75 23.97
#